data_f714aaa2694aa7c6a8117ef61c7b168d
#
_entry.id   f714aaa2694aa7c6a8117ef61c7b168d
#
_cell.length_a   1.000
_cell.length_b   1.000
_cell.length_c   1.000
_cell.angle_alpha   90.00
_cell.angle_beta   90.00
_cell.angle_gamma   90.00
#
_symmetry.space_group_name_H-M   'P 1'
#
loop_
_entity.id
_entity.type
_entity.pdbx_description
1 polymer ?
#
loop_
_entity_poly.entity_id
_entity_poly.type
_entity_poly.pdbx_seq_one_letter_code
_entity_poly.pdbx_strand_id
1 'polypeptide(L)'
;MLYNENNAPRRIIDSSLEILDLFTSPQQPFDMVVGILNGFHGKFINKLSDKYYYILNGTARVEINNEVFQVHSGDFVRVPANSKHSIDGRLKMLIICSPPYTPSSEEHCSE
;
A
#
# COMPACT_ATOMS: atom_id res chain seq x y z
N MET A 1 -22.57 -3.97 -5.14
CA MET A 1 -21.89 -3.82 -6.43
C MET A 1 -20.64 -4.67 -6.42
N LEU A 2 -20.24 -5.13 -7.60
CA LEU A 2 -19.10 -6.04 -7.70
C LEU A 2 -17.91 -5.33 -8.34
N TYR A 3 -16.73 -5.49 -7.74
CA TYR A 3 -15.47 -4.96 -8.26
C TYR A 3 -14.49 -6.13 -8.38
N ASN A 4 -13.69 -6.16 -9.44
CA ASN A 4 -12.71 -7.23 -9.60
C ASN A 4 -11.45 -6.73 -10.31
N GLU A 5 -10.37 -7.51 -10.18
CA GLU A 5 -9.06 -7.13 -10.72
C GLU A 5 -9.05 -7.04 -12.24
N ASN A 6 -9.84 -7.86 -12.91
CA ASN A 6 -9.82 -7.91 -14.37
C ASN A 6 -10.30 -6.61 -15.01
N ASN A 7 -11.16 -5.89 -14.32
CA ASN A 7 -11.73 -4.64 -14.80
C ASN A 7 -11.12 -3.41 -14.14
N ALA A 8 -10.19 -3.60 -13.21
CA ALA A 8 -9.61 -2.50 -12.47
C ALA A 8 -8.59 -1.74 -13.32
N PRO A 9 -8.62 -0.41 -13.32
CA PRO A 9 -7.57 0.37 -13.96
C PRO A 9 -6.21 0.04 -13.35
N ARG A 10 -5.20 -0.06 -14.20
CA ARG A 10 -3.85 -0.43 -13.82
C ARG A 10 -2.95 0.80 -13.87
N ARG A 11 -2.17 1.02 -12.83
CA ARG A 11 -1.22 2.13 -12.76
C ARG A 11 0.15 1.62 -12.38
N ILE A 12 1.18 2.08 -13.08
CA ILE A 12 2.56 1.84 -12.71
C ILE A 12 2.99 3.03 -11.86
N ILE A 13 3.27 2.78 -10.59
CA ILE A 13 3.71 3.83 -9.68
C ILE A 13 5.20 4.13 -9.92
N ASP A 14 6.00 3.08 -9.93
CA ASP A 14 7.43 3.15 -10.22
C ASP A 14 7.92 1.76 -10.61
N SER A 15 9.24 1.56 -10.69
CA SER A 15 9.79 0.27 -11.07
C SER A 15 9.51 -0.84 -10.07
N SER A 16 9.11 -0.50 -8.84
CA SER A 16 8.87 -1.48 -7.78
C SER A 16 7.40 -1.80 -7.56
N LEU A 17 6.48 -0.91 -7.95
CA LEU A 17 5.09 -1.05 -7.53
C LEU A 17 4.11 -0.78 -8.65
N GLU A 18 3.21 -1.72 -8.86
CA GLU A 18 2.07 -1.60 -9.76
C GLU A 18 0.79 -1.68 -8.94
N ILE A 19 -0.20 -0.89 -9.30
CA ILE A 19 -1.47 -0.79 -8.58
C ILE A 19 -2.63 -1.13 -9.52
N LEU A 20 -3.57 -1.91 -9.00
CA LEU A 20 -4.86 -2.11 -9.63
C LEU A 20 -5.92 -1.41 -8.78
N ASP A 21 -6.59 -0.41 -9.34
CA ASP A 21 -7.57 0.39 -8.61
C ASP A 21 -8.90 -0.35 -8.54
N LEU A 22 -9.15 -1.07 -7.46
CA LEU A 22 -10.40 -1.81 -7.28
C LEU A 22 -11.54 -0.89 -6.90
N PHE A 23 -11.34 -0.07 -5.89
CA PHE A 23 -12.39 0.76 -5.34
C PHE A 23 -11.74 2.06 -4.87
N THR A 24 -11.78 3.08 -5.72
CA THR A 24 -11.12 4.34 -5.45
C THR A 24 -12.07 5.48 -5.77
N SER A 25 -12.27 6.36 -4.79
CA SER A 25 -13.08 7.55 -4.98
C SER A 25 -12.89 8.44 -3.76
N PRO A 26 -12.65 9.73 -3.95
CA PRO A 26 -12.45 10.64 -2.81
C PRO A 26 -13.69 10.78 -1.93
N GLN A 27 -14.85 10.32 -2.41
CA GLN A 27 -16.11 10.45 -1.67
C GLN A 27 -16.47 9.20 -0.88
N GLN A 28 -15.66 8.14 -0.99
CA GLN A 28 -15.88 6.91 -0.24
C GLN A 28 -15.12 6.96 1.10
N PRO A 29 -15.48 6.11 2.07
CA PRO A 29 -14.78 6.11 3.36
C PRO A 29 -13.36 5.55 3.29
N PHE A 30 -13.03 4.83 2.23
CA PHE A 30 -11.70 4.24 2.06
C PHE A 30 -11.43 3.94 0.59
N ASP A 31 -10.15 3.78 0.26
CA ASP A 31 -9.72 3.20 -1.02
C ASP A 31 -9.31 1.76 -0.80
N MET A 32 -9.56 0.91 -1.81
CA MET A 32 -9.05 -0.44 -1.83
C MET A 32 -8.38 -0.68 -3.18
N VAL A 33 -7.11 -1.04 -3.14
CA VAL A 33 -6.35 -1.34 -4.35
C VAL A 33 -5.58 -2.63 -4.15
N VAL A 34 -5.16 -3.25 -5.26
CA VAL A 34 -4.23 -4.37 -5.22
C VAL A 34 -2.86 -3.84 -5.58
N GLY A 35 -1.87 -4.13 -4.76
CA GLY A 35 -0.48 -3.77 -5.02
C GLY A 35 0.32 -4.99 -5.44
N ILE A 36 1.10 -4.82 -6.49
CA ILE A 36 2.03 -5.85 -6.96
C ILE A 36 3.42 -5.25 -6.79
N LEU A 37 4.15 -5.79 -5.82
CA LEU A 37 5.45 -5.26 -5.42
C LEU A 37 6.58 -6.14 -5.97
N ASN A 38 7.61 -5.48 -6.49
CA ASN A 38 8.81 -6.16 -6.94
C ASN A 38 10.01 -5.24 -6.68
N GLY A 39 10.53 -5.31 -5.46
CA GLY A 39 11.69 -4.53 -5.05
C GLY A 39 11.41 -3.61 -3.89
N PHE A 40 12.25 -2.61 -3.72
CA PHE A 40 12.15 -1.64 -2.65
C PHE A 40 11.27 -0.48 -3.11
N HIS A 41 10.16 -0.31 -2.40
CA HIS A 41 9.32 0.88 -2.55
C HIS A 41 9.70 1.82 -1.42
N GLY A 42 10.17 3.00 -1.74
CA GLY A 42 10.86 3.91 -0.83
C GLY A 42 10.10 4.28 0.43
N LYS A 43 10.70 5.15 1.23
CA LYS A 43 10.10 5.54 2.50
C LYS A 43 9.11 6.68 2.30
N PHE A 44 7.95 6.53 2.92
CA PHE A 44 6.86 7.51 2.82
C PHE A 44 6.23 7.75 4.18
N ILE A 45 5.62 8.93 4.31
CA ILE A 45 4.72 9.26 5.41
C ILE A 45 3.41 9.68 4.77
N ASN A 46 2.30 9.04 5.17
CA ASN A 46 0.98 9.54 4.81
C ASN A 46 0.42 10.31 6.01
N LYS A 47 0.14 11.58 5.81
CA LYS A 47 -0.24 12.46 6.92
C LYS A 47 -1.72 12.40 7.25
N LEU A 48 -2.51 11.78 6.38
CA LEU A 48 -3.97 11.76 6.52
C LEU A 48 -4.51 10.38 6.80
N SER A 49 -4.03 9.37 6.05
CA SER A 49 -4.66 8.06 6.01
C SER A 49 -3.90 7.03 6.82
N ASP A 50 -4.65 6.16 7.48
CA ASP A 50 -4.11 4.87 7.90
C ASP A 50 -4.08 3.97 6.69
N LYS A 51 -3.05 3.15 6.58
CA LYS A 51 -2.95 2.14 5.52
C LYS A 51 -2.98 0.76 6.13
N TYR A 52 -3.58 -0.16 5.40
CA TYR A 52 -3.69 -1.55 5.83
C TYR A 52 -3.27 -2.42 4.66
N TYR A 53 -2.35 -3.35 4.92
CA TYR A 53 -1.90 -4.31 3.91
C TYR A 53 -2.32 -5.69 4.34
N TYR A 54 -2.98 -6.43 3.45
CA TYR A 54 -3.21 -7.84 3.63
C TYR A 54 -2.42 -8.59 2.57
N ILE A 55 -1.50 -9.44 2.97
CA ILE A 55 -0.57 -10.10 2.05
C ILE A 55 -1.26 -11.31 1.45
N LEU A 56 -1.44 -11.28 0.13
CA LEU A 56 -2.12 -12.34 -0.61
C LEU A 56 -1.16 -13.46 -0.98
N ASN A 57 0.06 -13.10 -1.43
CA ASN A 57 1.12 -14.06 -1.68
C ASN A 57 2.45 -13.34 -1.68
N GLY A 58 3.53 -14.10 -1.54
CA GLY A 58 4.87 -13.55 -1.56
C GLY A 58 5.37 -13.19 -0.18
N THR A 59 6.51 -12.49 -0.15
CA THR A 59 7.16 -12.08 1.10
C THR A 59 7.76 -10.71 0.94
N ALA A 60 7.91 -9.99 2.06
CA ALA A 60 8.58 -8.71 2.06
C ALA A 60 9.06 -8.36 3.47
N ARG A 61 9.93 -7.36 3.49
CA ARG A 61 10.40 -6.72 4.71
C ARG A 61 9.69 -5.38 4.81
N VAL A 62 8.99 -5.17 5.92
CA VAL A 62 8.25 -3.92 6.17
C VAL A 62 8.91 -3.20 7.33
N GLU A 63 9.15 -1.91 7.16
CA GLU A 63 9.68 -1.07 8.22
C GLU A 63 8.66 0.02 8.53
N ILE A 64 8.32 0.15 9.82
CA ILE A 64 7.39 1.19 10.30
C ILE A 64 8.03 1.84 11.51
N ASN A 65 8.39 3.13 11.39
CA ASN A 65 9.01 3.90 12.48
C ASN A 65 10.20 3.16 13.11
N ASN A 66 11.08 2.62 12.27
CA ASN A 66 12.29 1.89 12.68
C ASN A 66 12.04 0.47 13.22
N GLU A 67 10.79 0.04 13.27
CA GLU A 67 10.46 -1.33 13.62
C GLU A 67 10.38 -2.16 12.33
N VAL A 68 11.01 -3.32 12.30
CA VAL A 68 11.14 -4.14 11.10
C VAL A 68 10.38 -5.45 11.28
N PHE A 69 9.58 -5.79 10.27
CA PHE A 69 8.81 -7.03 10.24
C PHE A 69 9.11 -7.78 8.96
N GLN A 70 9.15 -9.10 9.04
CA GLN A 70 9.12 -9.95 7.87
C GLN A 70 7.69 -10.42 7.69
N VAL A 71 7.12 -10.19 6.52
CA VAL A 71 5.71 -10.55 6.27
C VAL A 71 5.60 -11.56 5.14
N HIS A 72 4.54 -12.34 5.18
CA HIS A 72 4.24 -13.34 4.16
C HIS A 72 2.73 -13.51 4.03
N SER A 73 2.33 -14.41 3.14
CA SER A 73 0.91 -14.66 2.85
C SER A 73 0.10 -14.85 4.13
N GLY A 74 -1.01 -14.15 4.22
CA GLY A 74 -1.91 -14.21 5.38
C GLY A 74 -1.62 -13.18 6.46
N ASP A 75 -0.53 -12.44 6.36
CA ASP A 75 -0.23 -11.41 7.35
C ASP A 75 -1.01 -10.12 7.06
N PHE A 76 -1.36 -9.44 8.13
CA PHE A 76 -2.04 -8.16 8.08
C PHE A 76 -1.19 -7.11 8.76
N VAL A 77 -0.93 -5.99 8.07
CA VAL A 77 -0.08 -4.91 8.57
C VAL A 77 -0.89 -3.63 8.63
N ARG A 78 -0.84 -2.95 9.76
CA ARG A 78 -1.43 -1.63 9.89
C ARG A 78 -0.30 -0.59 9.93
N VAL A 79 -0.39 0.41 9.06
CA VAL A 79 0.52 1.55 9.02
C VAL A 79 -0.28 2.78 9.44
N PRO A 80 -0.17 3.21 10.70
CA PRO A 80 -0.92 4.39 11.16
C PRO A 80 -0.51 5.64 10.39
N ALA A 81 -1.43 6.59 10.27
CA ALA A 81 -1.12 7.89 9.70
C ALA A 81 0.09 8.49 10.43
N ASN A 82 0.89 9.25 9.72
CA ASN A 82 2.09 9.91 10.21
C ASN A 82 3.24 8.97 10.57
N SER A 83 3.15 7.70 10.18
CA SER A 83 4.25 6.74 10.36
C SER A 83 5.15 6.74 9.14
N LYS A 84 6.45 6.83 9.37
CA LYS A 84 7.43 6.62 8.29
C LYS A 84 7.52 5.12 8.01
N HIS A 85 7.30 4.73 6.77
CA HIS A 85 7.24 3.31 6.43
C HIS A 85 7.83 3.02 5.06
N SER A 86 8.26 1.78 4.88
CA SER A 86 8.74 1.28 3.59
C SER A 86 8.45 -0.21 3.50
N ILE A 87 8.50 -0.72 2.27
CA ILE A 87 8.31 -2.14 2.01
C ILE A 87 9.25 -2.56 0.90
N ASP A 88 9.85 -3.74 1.06
CA ASP A 88 10.85 -4.26 0.12
C ASP A 88 10.65 -5.77 -0.02
N GLY A 89 10.41 -6.21 -1.23
CA GLY A 89 10.23 -7.64 -1.48
C GLY A 89 9.49 -7.93 -2.76
N ARG A 90 8.90 -9.10 -2.81
CA ARG A 90 8.07 -9.53 -3.93
C ARG A 90 6.79 -10.11 -3.38
N LEU A 91 5.70 -9.42 -3.62
CA LEU A 91 4.41 -9.88 -3.11
C LEU A 91 3.26 -9.23 -3.87
N LYS A 92 2.09 -9.81 -3.65
CA LYS A 92 0.81 -9.23 -4.03
C LYS A 92 0.04 -8.99 -2.75
N MET A 93 -0.51 -7.79 -2.61
CA MET A 93 -1.20 -7.40 -1.38
C MET A 93 -2.45 -6.61 -1.70
N LEU A 94 -3.39 -6.67 -0.78
CA LEU A 94 -4.53 -5.77 -0.77
C LEU A 94 -4.15 -4.57 0.08
N ILE A 95 -4.38 -3.37 -0.44
CA ILE A 95 -4.05 -2.13 0.26
C ILE A 95 -5.33 -1.35 0.49
N ILE A 96 -5.58 -0.98 1.73
CA ILE A 96 -6.70 -0.12 2.09
C ILE A 96 -6.14 1.18 2.66
N CYS A 97 -6.64 2.32 2.17
CA CYS A 97 -6.35 3.64 2.73
C CYS A 97 -7.63 4.23 3.29
N SER A 98 -7.62 4.65 4.53
CA SER A 98 -8.78 5.26 5.16
C SER A 98 -8.35 6.50 5.94
N PRO A 99 -8.84 7.69 5.57
CA PRO A 99 -9.64 8.03 4.40
C PRO A 99 -8.92 7.80 3.08
N PRO A 100 -9.61 7.95 1.95
CA PRO A 100 -9.01 7.66 0.65
C PRO A 100 -7.71 8.43 0.41
N TYR A 101 -6.81 7.78 -0.31
CA TYR A 101 -5.51 8.34 -0.64
C TYR A 101 -5.65 9.64 -1.43
N THR A 102 -4.87 10.64 -1.03
CA THR A 102 -4.69 11.86 -1.83
C THR A 102 -3.19 12.10 -1.99
N PRO A 103 -2.72 12.42 -3.21
CA PRO A 103 -1.28 12.63 -3.43
C PRO A 103 -0.68 13.69 -2.51
N SER A 104 -1.44 14.73 -2.18
CA SER A 104 -0.95 15.82 -1.34
C SER A 104 -0.72 15.41 0.12
N SER A 105 -1.31 14.31 0.56
CA SER A 105 -1.16 13.85 1.95
C SER A 105 0.02 12.92 2.13
N GLU A 106 0.64 12.47 1.05
CA GLU A 106 1.77 11.55 1.13
C GLU A 106 3.07 12.24 0.76
N GLU A 107 4.10 12.01 1.57
CA GLU A 107 5.39 12.64 1.44
C GLU A 107 6.46 11.58 1.31
N HIS A 108 7.31 11.70 0.32
CA HIS A 108 8.46 10.82 0.17
C HIS A 108 9.57 11.29 1.12
N CYS A 109 10.11 10.36 1.89
CA CYS A 109 11.16 10.65 2.85
C CYS A 109 12.50 10.24 2.26
N SER A 110 13.44 11.19 2.19
CA SER A 110 14.80 10.83 1.84
C SER A 110 15.42 10.23 3.09
N GLU A 111 15.79 9.00 3.00
CA GLU A 111 16.49 8.21 3.95
C GLU A 111 16.32 8.15 5.32
#